data_76ccf7092d9252d95c66d108f1c3e712
#
_entry.id   76ccf7092d9252d95c66d108f1c3e712
#
_cell.length_a   1.000
_cell.length_b   1.000
_cell.length_c   1.000
_cell.angle_alpha   90.00
_cell.angle_beta   90.00
_cell.angle_gamma   90.00
#
_symmetry.space_group_name_H-M   'P 1'
#
loop_
_entity.id
_entity.type
_entity.pdbx_description
1 polymer ?
#
loop_
_entity_poly.entity_id
_entity_poly.type
_entity_poly.pdbx_seq_one_letter_code
_entity_poly.pdbx_strand_id
1 'polypeptide(L)'
;RQLIDIAKMIGKYKNSILEYNPRNYLSLRKNNVNRSIETSVNENNSDFSLLNNGITLVCSQYESTTRTGKNNTTKVTIEDPQIINGGQTAFTLAKILDNADDELVNKLKAKKVLLKVISIYQEEGKNKEYRDFVNKISDATNRQTKIDEADRRANQSVQINLQTDIFEKFGYFYERKAGEFEEAL
;
A
#
# COMPACT_ATOMS: atom_id res chain seq x y z
N ARG A 1 -0.59 11.51 -1.01
CA ARG A 1 -1.24 11.99 -2.23
C ARG A 1 -2.74 11.76 -2.13
N GLN A 2 -3.60 12.58 -2.78
CA GLN A 2 -5.04 12.35 -2.80
C GLN A 2 -5.38 11.06 -3.54
N LEU A 3 -6.44 10.35 -3.11
CA LEU A 3 -6.85 9.10 -3.75
C LEU A 3 -7.26 9.31 -5.21
N ILE A 4 -7.92 10.43 -5.50
CA ILE A 4 -8.37 10.76 -6.85
C ILE A 4 -7.20 10.91 -7.84
N ASP A 5 -6.03 11.39 -7.39
CA ASP A 5 -4.86 11.52 -8.27
C ASP A 5 -4.35 10.15 -8.69
N ILE A 6 -4.35 9.18 -7.77
CA ILE A 6 -3.96 7.79 -8.05
C ILE A 6 -4.95 7.13 -8.99
N ALA A 7 -6.25 7.28 -8.73
CA ALA A 7 -7.28 6.72 -9.60
C ALA A 7 -7.17 7.23 -11.04
N LYS A 8 -6.98 8.54 -11.22
CA LYS A 8 -6.77 9.16 -12.54
C LYS A 8 -5.50 8.69 -13.24
N MET A 9 -4.42 8.49 -12.48
CA MET A 9 -3.17 7.96 -13.02
C MET A 9 -3.38 6.56 -13.59
N ILE A 10 -4.05 5.67 -12.88
CA ILE A 10 -4.39 4.33 -13.38
C ILE A 10 -5.28 4.41 -14.62
N GLY A 11 -6.31 5.27 -14.61
CA GLY A 11 -7.17 5.48 -15.79
C GLY A 11 -6.39 5.89 -17.03
N LYS A 12 -5.31 6.68 -16.88
CA LYS A 12 -4.43 7.11 -17.98
C LYS A 12 -3.52 6.00 -18.49
N TYR A 13 -2.84 5.28 -17.59
CA TYR A 13 -1.80 4.31 -17.97
C TYR A 13 -2.33 2.88 -18.07
N LYS A 14 -3.50 2.58 -17.47
CA LYS A 14 -4.12 1.24 -17.47
C LYS A 14 -3.13 0.15 -17.02
N ASN A 15 -3.08 -0.96 -17.75
CA ASN A 15 -2.24 -2.10 -17.38
C ASN A 15 -0.73 -1.87 -17.57
N SER A 16 -0.32 -0.92 -18.42
CA SER A 16 1.11 -0.66 -18.66
C SER A 16 1.85 -0.20 -17.39
N ILE A 17 1.15 0.41 -16.43
CA ILE A 17 1.73 0.86 -15.16
C ILE A 17 2.07 -0.29 -14.20
N LEU A 18 1.69 -1.52 -14.50
CA LEU A 18 1.94 -2.71 -13.68
C LEU A 18 2.94 -3.70 -14.30
N GLU A 19 3.64 -3.34 -15.36
CA GLU A 19 4.55 -4.27 -16.07
C GLU A 19 5.55 -4.94 -15.13
N TYR A 20 6.10 -4.22 -14.16
CA TYR A 20 7.06 -4.71 -13.19
C TYR A 20 6.44 -5.15 -11.85
N ASN A 21 5.12 -5.26 -11.78
CA ASN A 21 4.46 -5.72 -10.55
C ASN A 21 4.33 -7.25 -10.56
N PRO A 22 4.97 -7.99 -9.64
CA PRO A 22 4.95 -9.45 -9.65
C PRO A 22 3.55 -10.02 -9.37
N ARG A 23 2.61 -9.19 -8.89
CA ARG A 23 1.22 -9.58 -8.59
C ARG A 23 0.22 -9.04 -9.60
N ASN A 24 0.69 -8.63 -10.80
CA ASN A 24 -0.11 -7.94 -11.81
C ASN A 24 -1.50 -8.57 -12.04
N TYR A 25 -1.59 -9.88 -12.26
CA TYR A 25 -2.85 -10.56 -12.60
C TYR A 25 -3.66 -11.07 -11.39
N LEU A 26 -3.03 -11.25 -10.23
CA LEU A 26 -3.70 -11.78 -9.03
C LEU A 26 -4.54 -10.71 -8.32
N SER A 27 -4.19 -9.45 -8.49
CA SER A 27 -4.80 -8.33 -7.77
C SER A 27 -6.14 -7.86 -8.35
N LEU A 28 -6.49 -8.28 -9.57
CA LEU A 28 -7.70 -7.79 -10.26
C LEU A 28 -8.96 -8.61 -9.96
N ARG A 29 -8.85 -9.76 -9.29
CA ARG A 29 -10.02 -10.56 -8.91
C ARG A 29 -10.71 -9.94 -7.69
N LYS A 30 -12.05 -10.00 -7.66
CA LYS A 30 -12.84 -9.61 -6.48
C LYS A 30 -12.42 -10.48 -5.29
N ASN A 31 -11.80 -9.85 -4.29
CA ASN A 31 -11.39 -10.49 -3.06
C ASN A 31 -11.72 -9.59 -1.85
N ASN A 32 -11.50 -10.12 -0.65
CA ASN A 32 -11.79 -9.40 0.59
C ASN A 32 -11.00 -8.09 0.73
N VAL A 33 -9.82 -7.98 0.11
CA VAL A 33 -8.99 -6.77 0.16
C VAL A 33 -9.65 -5.62 -0.61
N ASN A 34 -10.23 -5.89 -1.78
CA ASN A 34 -10.95 -4.86 -2.55
C ASN A 34 -12.14 -4.31 -1.76
N ARG A 35 -12.89 -5.19 -1.08
CA ARG A 35 -14.01 -4.76 -0.22
C ARG A 35 -13.52 -3.88 0.94
N SER A 36 -12.40 -4.23 1.58
CA SER A 36 -11.82 -3.40 2.65
C SER A 36 -11.42 -2.02 2.15
N ILE A 37 -10.86 -1.93 0.95
CA ILE A 37 -10.50 -0.65 0.33
C ILE A 37 -11.76 0.17 0.02
N GLU A 38 -12.79 -0.43 -0.57
CA GLU A 38 -14.08 0.21 -0.86
C GLU A 38 -14.74 0.72 0.43
N THR A 39 -14.75 -0.09 1.49
CA THR A 39 -15.26 0.31 2.82
C THR A 39 -14.47 1.50 3.36
N SER A 40 -13.14 1.45 3.35
CA SER A 40 -12.29 2.54 3.84
C SER A 40 -12.44 3.85 3.05
N VAL A 41 -12.78 3.78 1.76
CA VAL A 41 -13.10 4.97 0.96
C VAL A 41 -14.45 5.55 1.38
N ASN A 42 -15.45 4.69 1.67
CA ASN A 42 -16.80 5.12 2.00
C ASN A 42 -16.98 5.62 3.44
N GLU A 43 -16.15 5.15 4.37
CA GLU A 43 -16.18 5.62 5.75
C GLU A 43 -15.91 7.13 5.85
N ASN A 44 -16.53 7.80 6.84
CA ASN A 44 -16.40 9.25 7.03
C ASN A 44 -15.15 9.66 7.82
N ASN A 45 -14.20 8.73 8.04
CA ASN A 45 -12.93 9.01 8.70
C ASN A 45 -11.82 9.34 7.69
N SER A 46 -10.71 9.91 8.18
CA SER A 46 -9.52 10.24 7.37
C SER A 46 -8.43 9.17 7.37
N ASP A 47 -8.71 7.97 7.93
CA ASP A 47 -7.69 6.99 8.31
C ASP A 47 -7.24 6.09 7.15
N PHE A 48 -7.71 6.33 5.93
CA PHE A 48 -7.35 5.53 4.76
C PHE A 48 -5.84 5.30 4.64
N SER A 49 -5.02 6.33 4.88
CA SER A 49 -3.56 6.23 4.78
C SER A 49 -2.91 5.39 5.88
N LEU A 50 -3.60 5.19 7.01
CA LEU A 50 -3.15 4.36 8.12
C LEU A 50 -3.58 2.90 7.96
N LEU A 51 -4.73 2.67 7.31
CA LEU A 51 -5.32 1.35 7.13
C LEU A 51 -4.82 0.64 5.86
N ASN A 52 -4.09 1.35 5.00
CA ASN A 52 -3.59 0.82 3.73
C ASN A 52 -2.07 0.99 3.64
N ASN A 53 -1.38 -0.03 3.14
CA ASN A 53 0.09 -0.10 3.06
C ASN A 53 0.74 0.93 2.11
N GLY A 54 -0.08 1.78 1.47
CA GLY A 54 0.39 2.75 0.50
C GLY A 54 0.70 2.14 -0.86
N ILE A 55 1.28 2.98 -1.72
CA ILE A 55 1.64 2.62 -3.10
C ILE A 55 3.11 2.96 -3.29
N THR A 56 3.88 2.03 -3.86
CA THR A 56 5.26 2.27 -4.27
C THR A 56 5.34 2.23 -5.78
N LEU A 57 5.85 3.29 -6.37
CA LEU A 57 6.12 3.36 -7.80
C LEU A 57 7.59 3.69 -8.08
N VAL A 58 8.07 3.18 -9.20
CA VAL A 58 9.35 3.51 -9.82
C VAL A 58 9.07 4.38 -11.04
N CYS A 59 9.96 5.31 -11.36
CA CYS A 59 9.84 6.17 -12.54
C CYS A 59 11.23 6.53 -13.08
N SER A 60 11.29 6.93 -14.35
CA SER A 60 12.52 7.43 -14.97
C SER A 60 12.86 8.84 -14.48
N GLN A 61 11.84 9.68 -14.31
CA GLN A 61 12.01 11.06 -13.86
C GLN A 61 10.91 11.48 -12.89
N TYR A 62 11.28 12.24 -11.89
CA TYR A 62 10.37 12.85 -10.92
C TYR A 62 10.69 14.33 -10.76
N GLU A 63 9.69 15.16 -10.92
CA GLU A 63 9.77 16.59 -10.66
C GLU A 63 8.64 17.02 -9.75
N SER A 64 8.93 17.88 -8.79
CA SER A 64 7.94 18.51 -7.94
C SER A 64 8.07 20.03 -7.97
N THR A 65 7.00 20.73 -8.29
CA THR A 65 6.96 22.18 -8.25
C THR A 65 5.93 22.61 -7.22
N THR A 66 6.39 23.27 -6.17
CA THR A 66 5.51 23.85 -5.15
C THR A 66 5.25 25.31 -5.47
N ARG A 67 4.01 25.68 -5.71
CA ARG A 67 3.59 27.08 -5.80
C ARG A 67 3.21 27.56 -4.41
N THR A 68 4.00 28.50 -3.87
CA THR A 68 3.68 29.19 -2.61
C THR A 68 2.66 30.29 -2.88
N GLY A 69 1.54 30.25 -2.18
CA GLY A 69 0.45 31.23 -2.31
C GLY A 69 -0.75 30.82 -1.45
N LYS A 70 -1.90 31.51 -1.61
CA LYS A 70 -3.15 31.22 -0.87
C LYS A 70 -3.59 29.75 -0.96
N ASN A 71 -3.20 29.05 -2.04
CA ASN A 71 -3.40 27.61 -2.21
C ASN A 71 -2.03 26.96 -2.44
N ASN A 72 -1.42 26.43 -1.40
CA ASN A 72 -0.19 25.63 -1.50
C ASN A 72 -0.47 24.35 -2.31
N THR A 73 -0.31 24.42 -3.62
CA THR A 73 -0.47 23.25 -4.50
C THR A 73 0.88 22.76 -4.98
N THR A 74 1.19 21.52 -4.71
CA THR A 74 2.38 20.83 -5.25
C THR A 74 1.99 20.05 -6.49
N LYS A 75 2.44 20.50 -7.65
CA LYS A 75 2.35 19.72 -8.89
C LYS A 75 3.48 18.72 -8.90
N VAL A 76 3.15 17.46 -9.17
CA VAL A 76 4.12 16.38 -9.35
C VAL A 76 4.02 15.89 -10.78
N THR A 77 5.15 15.84 -11.47
CA THR A 77 5.29 15.24 -12.80
C THR A 77 6.12 13.98 -12.66
N ILE A 78 5.66 12.89 -13.24
CA ILE A 78 6.29 11.57 -13.16
C ILE A 78 6.33 11.03 -14.59
N GLU A 79 7.51 10.61 -15.05
CA GLU A 79 7.71 9.99 -16.35
C GLU A 79 7.91 8.48 -16.18
N ASP A 80 7.30 7.71 -17.09
CA ASP A 80 7.33 6.24 -17.15
C ASP A 80 7.02 5.59 -15.79
N PRO A 81 5.88 5.92 -15.14
CA PRO A 81 5.55 5.38 -13.84
C PRO A 81 5.24 3.88 -13.90
N GLN A 82 5.83 3.12 -12.97
CA GLN A 82 5.58 1.69 -12.78
C GLN A 82 5.24 1.42 -11.31
N ILE A 83 4.06 0.88 -11.05
CA ILE A 83 3.66 0.50 -9.69
C ILE A 83 4.23 -0.88 -9.36
N ILE A 84 5.15 -0.93 -8.42
CA ILE A 84 5.78 -2.17 -7.97
C ILE A 84 5.15 -2.75 -6.69
N ASN A 85 4.45 -1.93 -5.90
CA ASN A 85 3.65 -2.38 -4.76
C ASN A 85 2.40 -1.51 -4.60
N GLY A 86 1.30 -2.08 -4.06
CA GLY A 86 0.02 -1.38 -3.90
C GLY A 86 -0.84 -1.34 -5.18
N GLY A 87 -0.53 -2.14 -6.19
CA GLY A 87 -1.29 -2.21 -7.45
C GLY A 87 -2.77 -2.49 -7.23
N GLN A 88 -3.12 -3.41 -6.32
CA GLN A 88 -4.50 -3.72 -5.99
C GLN A 88 -5.26 -2.51 -5.45
N THR A 89 -4.65 -1.75 -4.54
CA THR A 89 -5.23 -0.50 -4.02
C THR A 89 -5.45 0.49 -5.14
N ALA A 90 -4.44 0.72 -5.98
CA ALA A 90 -4.51 1.67 -7.08
C ALA A 90 -5.62 1.33 -8.09
N PHE A 91 -5.74 0.07 -8.51
CA PHE A 91 -6.79 -0.37 -9.44
C PHE A 91 -8.19 -0.34 -8.82
N THR A 92 -8.32 -0.69 -7.54
CA THR A 92 -9.61 -0.57 -6.85
C THR A 92 -10.07 0.89 -6.81
N LEU A 93 -9.15 1.83 -6.53
CA LEU A 93 -9.46 3.25 -6.56
C LEU A 93 -9.90 3.74 -7.96
N ALA A 94 -9.25 3.24 -9.03
CA ALA A 94 -9.68 3.56 -10.40
C ALA A 94 -11.08 3.05 -10.70
N LYS A 95 -11.40 1.80 -10.33
CA LYS A 95 -12.76 1.24 -10.49
C LYS A 95 -13.82 2.01 -9.69
N ILE A 96 -13.46 2.45 -8.48
CA ILE A 96 -14.35 3.29 -7.68
C ILE A 96 -14.61 4.61 -8.41
N LEU A 97 -13.57 5.24 -8.96
CA LEU A 97 -13.73 6.51 -9.69
C LEU A 97 -14.57 6.35 -10.96
N ASP A 98 -14.43 5.25 -11.70
CA ASP A 98 -15.18 4.99 -12.94
C ASP A 98 -16.70 4.91 -12.70
N ASN A 99 -17.13 4.53 -11.48
CA ASN A 99 -18.53 4.39 -11.08
C ASN A 99 -18.95 5.43 -10.02
N ALA A 100 -18.14 6.46 -9.79
CA ALA A 100 -18.34 7.40 -8.70
C ALA A 100 -19.38 8.47 -9.05
N ASP A 101 -20.29 8.72 -8.13
CA ASP A 101 -21.09 9.94 -8.08
C ASP A 101 -20.30 11.12 -7.49
N ASP A 102 -20.91 12.29 -7.43
CA ASP A 102 -20.26 13.51 -6.90
C ASP A 102 -19.85 13.38 -5.43
N GLU A 103 -20.60 12.66 -4.60
CA GLU A 103 -20.27 12.42 -3.20
C GLU A 103 -18.99 11.58 -3.08
N LEU A 104 -18.90 10.49 -3.82
CA LEU A 104 -17.75 9.59 -3.81
C LEU A 104 -16.51 10.26 -4.40
N VAL A 105 -16.66 11.08 -5.45
CA VAL A 105 -15.58 11.92 -5.99
C VAL A 105 -15.04 12.88 -4.90
N ASN A 106 -15.90 13.48 -4.09
CA ASN A 106 -15.48 14.36 -3.00
C ASN A 106 -14.75 13.58 -1.90
N LYS A 107 -15.19 12.35 -1.56
CA LYS A 107 -14.47 11.46 -0.63
C LYS A 107 -13.07 11.12 -1.16
N LEU A 108 -12.93 10.80 -2.45
CA LEU A 108 -11.63 10.54 -3.09
C LEU A 108 -10.69 11.75 -3.09
N LYS A 109 -11.22 12.96 -3.18
CA LYS A 109 -10.44 14.22 -3.06
C LYS A 109 -10.01 14.50 -1.63
N ALA A 110 -10.85 14.20 -0.64
CA ALA A 110 -10.59 14.48 0.76
C ALA A 110 -9.55 13.53 1.38
N LYS A 111 -9.54 12.27 0.95
CA LYS A 111 -8.67 11.23 1.51
C LYS A 111 -7.31 11.18 0.83
N LYS A 112 -6.31 10.66 1.57
CA LYS A 112 -4.93 10.56 1.11
C LYS A 112 -4.42 9.13 1.24
N VAL A 113 -3.41 8.81 0.42
CA VAL A 113 -2.64 7.57 0.52
C VAL A 113 -1.15 7.90 0.56
N LEU A 114 -0.37 7.07 1.25
CA LEU A 114 1.08 7.15 1.22
C LEU A 114 1.56 6.75 -0.18
N LEU A 115 2.31 7.64 -0.84
CA LEU A 115 2.92 7.38 -2.13
C LEU A 115 4.44 7.46 -1.97
N LYS A 116 5.12 6.34 -2.14
CA LYS A 116 6.57 6.25 -2.24
C LYS A 116 6.96 6.30 -3.71
N VAL A 117 7.76 7.29 -4.10
CA VAL A 117 8.27 7.43 -5.47
C VAL A 117 9.76 7.16 -5.45
N ILE A 118 10.22 6.28 -6.33
CA ILE A 118 11.63 5.94 -6.52
C ILE A 118 11.99 6.33 -7.95
N SER A 119 12.76 7.39 -8.11
CA SER A 119 13.29 7.78 -9.42
C SER A 119 14.59 7.03 -9.69
N ILE A 120 14.66 6.34 -10.82
CA ILE A 120 15.83 5.57 -11.26
C ILE A 120 16.20 6.08 -12.64
N TYR A 121 17.38 6.69 -12.74
CA TYR A 121 17.89 7.13 -14.01
C TYR A 121 18.21 5.93 -14.91
N GLN A 122 17.63 5.92 -16.12
CA GLN A 122 17.88 4.90 -17.11
C GLN A 122 18.95 5.39 -18.08
N GLU A 123 20.13 4.77 -18.04
CA GLU A 123 21.19 5.05 -19.02
C GLU A 123 20.83 4.38 -20.35
N GLU A 124 21.09 5.12 -21.44
CA GLU A 124 20.89 4.61 -22.79
C GLU A 124 21.74 3.35 -23.03
N GLY A 125 21.11 2.29 -23.57
CA GLY A 125 21.77 1.00 -23.79
C GLY A 125 21.80 0.03 -22.60
N LYS A 126 21.44 0.45 -21.36
CA LYS A 126 21.44 -0.39 -20.15
C LYS A 126 20.06 -0.90 -19.72
N ASN A 127 19.19 -1.20 -20.66
CA ASN A 127 17.82 -1.62 -20.38
C ASN A 127 17.71 -2.88 -19.52
N LYS A 128 18.66 -3.82 -19.66
CA LYS A 128 18.65 -5.07 -18.87
C LYS A 128 18.96 -4.77 -17.40
N GLU A 129 20.02 -4.03 -17.13
CA GLU A 129 20.43 -3.66 -15.77
C GLU A 129 19.35 -2.86 -15.05
N TYR A 130 18.69 -1.94 -15.75
CA TYR A 130 17.53 -1.21 -15.23
C TYR A 130 16.40 -2.17 -14.81
N ARG A 131 15.99 -3.10 -15.71
CA ARG A 131 14.94 -4.07 -15.41
C ARG A 131 15.30 -4.97 -14.23
N ASP A 132 16.53 -5.48 -14.19
CA ASP A 132 16.99 -6.35 -13.10
C ASP A 132 16.96 -5.61 -11.77
N PHE A 133 17.34 -4.33 -11.76
CA PHE A 133 17.29 -3.50 -10.56
C PHE A 133 15.85 -3.20 -10.11
N VAL A 134 14.95 -2.84 -11.03
CA VAL A 134 13.53 -2.63 -10.73
C VAL A 134 12.89 -3.90 -10.18
N ASN A 135 13.16 -5.07 -10.78
CA ASN A 135 12.68 -6.35 -10.30
C ASN A 135 13.19 -6.65 -8.88
N LYS A 136 14.46 -6.39 -8.60
CA LYS A 136 15.04 -6.55 -7.25
C LYS A 136 14.34 -5.68 -6.20
N ILE A 137 14.05 -4.42 -6.52
CA ILE A 137 13.30 -3.53 -5.63
C ILE A 137 11.86 -4.03 -5.46
N SER A 138 11.23 -4.46 -6.56
CA SER A 138 9.87 -4.99 -6.54
C SER A 138 9.77 -6.23 -5.65
N ASP A 139 10.68 -7.18 -5.80
CA ASP A 139 10.75 -8.37 -4.95
C ASP A 139 10.95 -8.02 -3.48
N ALA A 140 11.88 -7.11 -3.19
CA ALA A 140 12.16 -6.69 -1.81
C ALA A 140 10.94 -6.03 -1.15
N THR A 141 10.19 -5.20 -1.91
CA THR A 141 9.00 -4.49 -1.39
C THR A 141 7.77 -5.39 -1.29
N ASN A 142 7.72 -6.50 -2.02
CA ASN A 142 6.61 -7.45 -2.01
C ASN A 142 6.85 -8.68 -1.11
N ARG A 143 8.07 -8.86 -0.61
CA ARG A 143 8.36 -9.89 0.40
C ARG A 143 7.75 -9.46 1.73
N GLN A 144 6.49 -9.84 1.95
CA GLN A 144 5.86 -9.73 3.26
C GLN A 144 5.92 -11.10 3.91
N THR A 145 6.49 -11.17 5.11
CA THR A 145 6.37 -12.36 5.96
C THR A 145 4.88 -12.65 6.14
N LYS A 146 4.48 -13.88 5.86
CA LYS A 146 3.10 -14.31 6.08
C LYS A 146 2.86 -14.28 7.58
N ILE A 147 2.15 -13.27 8.07
CA ILE A 147 1.71 -13.23 9.47
C ILE A 147 0.58 -14.22 9.61
N ASP A 148 0.77 -15.21 10.47
CA ASP A 148 -0.24 -16.23 10.73
C ASP A 148 -1.46 -15.61 11.44
N GLU A 149 -2.62 -16.24 11.31
CA GLU A 149 -3.84 -15.75 11.96
C GLU A 149 -3.72 -15.77 13.48
N ALA A 150 -2.96 -16.72 14.03
CA ALA A 150 -2.61 -16.78 15.44
C ALA A 150 -1.86 -15.53 15.91
N ASP A 151 -0.84 -15.08 15.14
CA ASP A 151 -0.08 -13.87 15.47
C ASP A 151 -0.94 -12.60 15.43
N ARG A 152 -1.90 -12.54 14.51
CA ARG A 152 -2.85 -11.40 14.44
C ARG A 152 -3.74 -11.32 15.69
N ARG A 153 -4.08 -12.47 16.27
CA ARG A 153 -4.93 -12.55 17.46
C ARG A 153 -4.14 -12.39 18.76
N ALA A 154 -2.82 -12.50 18.73
CA ALA A 154 -1.96 -12.47 19.89
C ALA A 154 -2.16 -11.24 20.80
N ASN A 155 -2.54 -10.10 20.23
CA ASN A 155 -2.79 -8.85 20.96
C ASN A 155 -4.26 -8.66 21.38
N GLN A 156 -5.14 -9.64 21.18
CA GLN A 156 -6.50 -9.56 21.69
C GLN A 156 -6.49 -9.68 23.21
N SER A 157 -7.41 -8.95 23.86
CA SER A 157 -7.49 -8.92 25.34
C SER A 157 -7.60 -10.31 25.97
N VAL A 158 -8.30 -11.24 25.31
CA VAL A 158 -8.41 -12.64 25.76
C VAL A 158 -7.05 -13.32 25.82
N GLN A 159 -6.19 -13.12 24.84
CA GLN A 159 -4.85 -13.74 24.81
C GLN A 159 -3.92 -13.11 25.84
N ILE A 160 -4.03 -11.79 26.03
CA ILE A 160 -3.25 -11.06 27.05
C ILE A 160 -3.67 -11.52 28.45
N ASN A 161 -4.96 -11.59 28.74
CA ASN A 161 -5.48 -12.04 30.02
C ASN A 161 -5.09 -13.50 30.29
N LEU A 162 -5.18 -14.37 29.27
CA LEU A 162 -4.78 -15.78 29.40
C LEU A 162 -3.29 -15.91 29.74
N GLN A 163 -2.41 -15.13 29.13
CA GLN A 163 -0.98 -15.11 29.45
C GLN A 163 -0.75 -14.71 30.90
N THR A 164 -1.43 -13.66 31.38
CA THR A 164 -1.35 -13.22 32.77
C THR A 164 -1.88 -14.27 33.73
N ASP A 165 -3.06 -14.81 33.46
CA ASP A 165 -3.71 -15.81 34.32
C ASP A 165 -2.89 -17.10 34.44
N ILE A 166 -2.30 -17.57 33.34
CA ILE A 166 -1.46 -18.79 33.35
C ILE A 166 -0.20 -18.55 34.19
N PHE A 167 0.43 -17.38 34.04
CA PHE A 167 1.62 -17.05 34.80
C PHE A 167 1.30 -16.91 36.31
N GLU A 168 0.25 -16.16 36.66
CA GLU A 168 -0.11 -15.93 38.07
C GLU A 168 -0.60 -17.18 38.78
N LYS A 169 -1.37 -18.05 38.11
CA LYS A 169 -1.97 -19.24 38.74
C LYS A 169 -1.06 -20.45 38.75
N PHE A 170 -0.22 -20.58 37.71
CA PHE A 170 0.54 -21.82 37.50
C PHE A 170 2.05 -21.61 37.37
N GLY A 171 2.51 -20.36 37.21
CA GLY A 171 3.92 -20.03 36.99
C GLY A 171 4.45 -20.43 35.62
N TYR A 172 3.56 -20.72 34.66
CA TYR A 172 3.95 -21.10 33.31
C TYR A 172 3.93 -19.91 32.35
N PHE A 173 4.88 -19.89 31.40
CA PHE A 173 4.89 -18.93 30.31
C PHE A 173 3.98 -19.41 29.18
N TYR A 174 3.03 -18.55 28.79
CA TYR A 174 2.18 -18.76 27.64
C TYR A 174 2.63 -17.87 26.49
N GLU A 175 3.18 -18.49 25.43
CA GLU A 175 3.65 -17.78 24.27
C GLU A 175 2.48 -17.38 23.37
N ARG A 176 2.24 -16.07 23.24
CA ARG A 176 1.19 -15.52 22.37
C ARG A 176 1.66 -15.31 20.94
N LYS A 177 2.95 -15.05 20.76
CA LYS A 177 3.60 -14.81 19.47
C LYS A 177 4.77 -15.77 19.33
N ALA A 178 4.93 -16.36 18.15
CA ALA A 178 6.06 -17.24 17.89
C ALA A 178 7.38 -16.50 18.16
N GLY A 179 8.25 -17.08 19.00
CA GLY A 179 9.54 -16.52 19.40
C GLY A 179 9.49 -15.45 20.50
N GLU A 180 8.33 -15.24 21.16
CA GLU A 180 8.19 -14.20 22.20
C GLU A 180 9.19 -14.37 23.36
N PHE A 181 9.64 -15.59 23.63
CA PHE A 181 10.58 -15.90 24.70
C PHE A 181 11.96 -16.37 24.20
N GLU A 182 12.20 -16.45 22.92
CA GLU A 182 13.50 -16.90 22.37
C GLU A 182 14.66 -15.98 22.74
N GLU A 183 14.40 -14.68 22.93
CA GLU A 183 15.40 -13.69 23.32
C GLU A 183 15.54 -13.54 24.85
N ALA A 184 14.68 -14.21 25.64
CA ALA A 184 14.66 -14.09 27.10
C ALA A 184 15.40 -15.26 27.80
N LEU A 185 15.87 -16.23 27.05
CA LEU A 185 16.65 -17.39 27.50
C LEU A 185 18.13 -17.21 27.13
#